data_581e22ec650aab8fabc35fb6c771aa5b
#
_entry.id   581e22ec650aab8fabc35fb6c771aa5b
#
_cell.length_a   1.000
_cell.length_b   1.000
_cell.length_c   1.000
_cell.angle_alpha   90.00
_cell.angle_beta   90.00
_cell.angle_gamma   90.00
#
_symmetry.space_group_name_H-M   'P 1'
#
loop_
_entity.id
_entity.type
_entity.pdbx_description
1 polymer ?
#
loop_
_entity_poly.entity_id
_entity_poly.type
_entity_poly.pdbx_seq_one_letter_code
_entity_poly.pdbx_strand_id
1 'polypeptide(L)'
;MMDQRDSLAREIDEELRREQLLKLWEQYGTYFIAAAVLIIAGIGGFKYYEHRRIQAAEAAGARFTTAARETAQDKKAEAQKALEEVASSAPSGYAALARLRLAAADREAGKTAQAAAAFEAIAKESGLDPLLADYAQLQAAMLRLDSASWTEMQNRLNDLAAESNPWRFSARELLGLAAQKAGKTDEARTQFQRLLSDRNTPPSIGGRARVMLAMLTEAELASATPAAAGVPAPEQKAPADEGKAKPKAKAPAKASK
;
A
#
# COMPACT_ATOMS: atom_id res chain seq x y z
N MET A 1 -27.05 77.02 -22.03
CA MET A 1 -28.28 76.73 -21.25
C MET A 1 -28.61 75.21 -21.17
N MET A 2 -27.86 74.34 -21.81
CA MET A 2 -28.03 72.87 -21.68
C MET A 2 -27.34 72.24 -20.46
N ASP A 3 -26.23 72.80 -20.02
CA ASP A 3 -25.42 72.28 -18.92
C ASP A 3 -26.08 72.33 -17.51
N GLN A 4 -26.90 73.34 -17.26
CA GLN A 4 -27.56 73.49 -15.95
C GLN A 4 -28.77 72.57 -15.75
N ARG A 5 -29.40 72.09 -16.80
CA ARG A 5 -30.50 71.10 -16.70
C ARG A 5 -29.98 69.69 -16.46
N ASP A 6 -28.81 69.37 -17.01
CA ASP A 6 -28.18 68.06 -16.81
C ASP A 6 -27.56 67.92 -15.41
N SER A 7 -27.05 69.04 -14.81
CA SER A 7 -26.55 69.04 -13.45
C SER A 7 -27.66 68.84 -12.42
N LEU A 8 -28.78 69.57 -12.60
CA LEU A 8 -29.97 69.44 -11.75
C LEU A 8 -30.63 68.05 -11.85
N ALA A 9 -30.64 67.42 -13.04
CA ALA A 9 -31.14 66.06 -13.20
C ALA A 9 -30.26 65.05 -12.46
N ARG A 10 -28.95 65.23 -12.48
CA ARG A 10 -28.00 64.37 -11.71
C ARG A 10 -28.14 64.51 -10.21
N GLU A 11 -28.29 65.77 -9.70
CA GLU A 11 -28.52 66.02 -8.27
C GLU A 11 -29.84 65.37 -7.79
N ILE A 12 -30.91 65.48 -8.57
CA ILE A 12 -32.20 64.85 -8.25
C ILE A 12 -32.08 63.29 -8.27
N ASP A 13 -31.39 62.71 -9.24
CA ASP A 13 -31.15 61.28 -9.29
C ASP A 13 -30.27 60.80 -8.11
N GLU A 14 -29.29 61.53 -7.69
CA GLU A 14 -28.47 61.22 -6.51
C GLU A 14 -29.28 61.32 -5.22
N GLU A 15 -30.11 62.33 -5.05
CA GLU A 15 -31.00 62.47 -3.88
C GLU A 15 -32.03 61.34 -3.81
N LEU A 16 -32.66 60.98 -4.95
CA LEU A 16 -33.62 59.89 -5.03
C LEU A 16 -32.95 58.54 -4.69
N ARG A 17 -31.76 58.29 -5.18
CA ARG A 17 -30.98 57.08 -4.82
C ARG A 17 -30.62 57.04 -3.34
N ARG A 18 -30.24 58.19 -2.77
CA ARG A 18 -29.93 58.32 -1.36
C ARG A 18 -31.15 58.08 -0.47
N GLU A 19 -32.30 58.64 -0.82
CA GLU A 19 -33.56 58.36 -0.11
C GLU A 19 -33.98 56.91 -0.18
N GLN A 20 -33.85 56.27 -1.34
CA GLN A 20 -34.17 54.85 -1.52
C GLN A 20 -33.24 53.99 -0.68
N LEU A 21 -31.95 54.28 -0.63
CA LEU A 21 -30.98 53.55 0.21
C LEU A 21 -31.25 53.74 1.70
N LEU A 22 -31.63 54.97 2.13
CA LEU A 22 -32.00 55.24 3.53
C LEU A 22 -33.27 54.48 3.94
N LYS A 23 -34.31 54.45 3.09
CA LYS A 23 -35.53 53.68 3.33
C LYS A 23 -35.26 52.18 3.40
N LEU A 24 -34.39 51.66 2.52
CA LEU A 24 -33.95 50.25 2.55
C LEU A 24 -33.18 49.95 3.83
N TRP A 25 -32.32 50.88 4.27
CA TRP A 25 -31.55 50.72 5.51
C TRP A 25 -32.44 50.79 6.77
N GLU A 26 -33.42 51.69 6.80
CA GLU A 26 -34.40 51.73 7.90
C GLU A 26 -35.22 50.46 8.02
N GLN A 27 -35.59 49.86 6.90
CA GLN A 27 -36.45 48.68 6.87
C GLN A 27 -35.64 47.39 7.10
N TYR A 28 -34.43 47.27 6.55
CA TYR A 28 -33.66 46.00 6.51
C TYR A 28 -32.29 46.09 7.21
N GLY A 29 -31.87 47.25 7.69
CA GLY A 29 -30.55 47.47 8.30
C GLY A 29 -30.25 46.52 9.45
N THR A 30 -31.23 46.25 10.31
CA THR A 30 -31.09 45.31 11.40
C THR A 30 -30.81 43.87 10.91
N TYR A 31 -31.46 43.48 9.81
CA TYR A 31 -31.22 42.16 9.20
C TYR A 31 -29.85 42.07 8.54
N PHE A 32 -29.37 43.14 7.91
CA PHE A 32 -28.01 43.19 7.35
C PHE A 32 -26.95 43.12 8.45
N ILE A 33 -27.14 43.82 9.57
CA ILE A 33 -26.23 43.75 10.71
C ILE A 33 -26.26 42.33 11.31
N ALA A 34 -27.43 41.72 11.48
CA ALA A 34 -27.56 40.37 12.01
C ALA A 34 -26.87 39.34 11.09
N ALA A 35 -27.07 39.47 9.77
CA ALA A 35 -26.38 38.64 8.79
C ALA A 35 -24.86 38.81 8.83
N ALA A 36 -24.37 40.03 8.90
CA ALA A 36 -22.93 40.31 9.02
C ALA A 36 -22.33 39.72 10.29
N VAL A 37 -23.01 39.83 11.44
CA VAL A 37 -22.57 39.19 12.71
C VAL A 37 -22.54 37.67 12.59
N LEU A 38 -23.55 37.05 11.98
CA LEU A 38 -23.58 35.60 11.74
C LEU A 38 -22.44 35.15 10.84
N ILE A 39 -22.12 35.89 9.78
CA ILE A 39 -21.00 35.57 8.89
C ILE A 39 -19.68 35.66 9.64
N ILE A 40 -19.46 36.72 10.42
CA ILE A 40 -18.24 36.90 11.22
C ILE A 40 -18.11 35.81 12.27
N ALA A 41 -19.20 35.46 12.97
CA ALA A 41 -19.20 34.38 13.93
C ALA A 41 -18.93 33.01 13.26
N GLY A 42 -19.50 32.77 12.09
CA GLY A 42 -19.25 31.56 11.28
C GLY A 42 -17.78 31.44 10.85
N ILE A 43 -17.20 32.51 10.34
CA ILE A 43 -15.77 32.55 9.94
C ILE A 43 -14.88 32.38 11.18
N GLY A 44 -15.17 33.09 12.27
CA GLY A 44 -14.41 32.96 13.51
C GLY A 44 -14.45 31.57 14.11
N GLY A 45 -15.64 30.98 14.16
CA GLY A 45 -15.83 29.59 14.61
C GLY A 45 -15.09 28.56 13.73
N PHE A 46 -15.18 28.72 12.41
CA PHE A 46 -14.48 27.87 11.46
C PHE A 46 -12.94 27.99 11.63
N LYS A 47 -12.41 29.21 11.74
CA LYS A 47 -10.97 29.44 11.94
C LYS A 47 -10.47 28.92 13.28
N TYR A 48 -11.25 29.04 14.33
CA TYR A 48 -10.94 28.46 15.63
C TYR A 48 -10.88 26.92 15.57
N TYR A 49 -11.86 26.29 14.92
CA TYR A 49 -11.89 24.85 14.73
C TYR A 49 -10.70 24.38 13.88
N GLU A 50 -10.42 25.03 12.76
CA GLU A 50 -9.26 24.75 11.90
C GLU A 50 -7.95 24.83 12.69
N HIS A 51 -7.76 25.92 13.46
CA HIS A 51 -6.55 26.11 14.28
C HIS A 51 -6.37 24.98 15.31
N ARG A 52 -7.43 24.62 16.02
CA ARG A 52 -7.42 23.50 16.97
C ARG A 52 -7.05 22.18 16.29
N ARG A 53 -7.59 21.94 15.10
CA ARG A 53 -7.30 20.73 14.31
C ARG A 53 -5.84 20.69 13.86
N ILE A 54 -5.29 21.81 13.41
CA ILE A 54 -3.88 21.92 13.02
C ILE A 54 -2.97 21.65 14.22
N GLN A 55 -3.21 22.29 15.36
CA GLN A 55 -2.42 22.06 16.58
C GLN A 55 -2.45 20.59 17.03
N ALA A 56 -3.63 19.94 16.97
CA ALA A 56 -3.75 18.54 17.29
C ALA A 56 -2.97 17.64 16.31
N ALA A 57 -2.96 18.01 15.01
CA ALA A 57 -2.19 17.29 13.99
C ALA A 57 -0.68 17.47 14.17
N GLU A 58 -0.21 18.67 14.49
CA GLU A 58 1.20 18.97 14.78
C GLU A 58 1.69 18.18 16.00
N ALA A 59 0.91 18.16 17.08
CA ALA A 59 1.24 17.39 18.28
C ALA A 59 1.29 15.89 18.00
N ALA A 60 0.34 15.38 17.21
CA ALA A 60 0.32 13.99 16.78
C ALA A 60 1.53 13.64 15.89
N GLY A 61 1.88 14.53 14.96
CA GLY A 61 3.05 14.39 14.08
C GLY A 61 4.36 14.33 14.86
N ALA A 62 4.52 15.20 15.88
CA ALA A 62 5.69 15.20 16.75
C ALA A 62 5.83 13.87 17.51
N ARG A 63 4.74 13.36 18.08
CA ARG A 63 4.71 12.04 18.77
C ARG A 63 5.01 10.90 17.82
N PHE A 64 4.41 10.89 16.64
CA PHE A 64 4.67 9.90 15.60
C PHE A 64 6.14 9.88 15.17
N THR A 65 6.75 11.05 15.00
CA THR A 65 8.18 11.18 14.67
C THR A 65 9.06 10.67 15.81
N THR A 66 8.68 10.92 17.08
CA THR A 66 9.38 10.37 18.23
C THR A 66 9.33 8.85 18.23
N ALA A 67 8.16 8.25 18.04
CA ALA A 67 8.00 6.81 17.92
C ALA A 67 8.85 6.20 16.79
N ALA A 68 8.94 6.89 15.65
CA ALA A 68 9.80 6.46 14.55
C ALA A 68 11.31 6.46 14.93
N ARG A 69 11.77 7.45 15.70
CA ARG A 69 13.14 7.50 16.22
C ARG A 69 13.41 6.41 17.24
N GLU A 70 12.47 6.15 18.13
CA GLU A 70 12.58 5.08 19.13
C GLU A 70 12.67 3.71 18.46
N THR A 71 11.89 3.48 17.40
CA THR A 71 12.01 2.29 16.56
C THR A 71 13.41 2.16 15.95
N ALA A 72 13.97 3.26 15.42
CA ALA A 72 15.33 3.26 14.85
C ALA A 72 16.44 3.03 15.88
N GLN A 73 16.17 3.30 17.18
CA GLN A 73 17.05 3.04 18.30
C GLN A 73 16.82 1.67 18.95
N ASP A 74 16.02 0.80 18.34
CA ASP A 74 15.60 -0.52 18.85
C ASP A 74 14.82 -0.48 20.19
N LYS A 75 14.25 0.69 20.53
CA LYS A 75 13.38 0.89 21.70
C LYS A 75 11.93 0.53 21.33
N LYS A 76 11.69 -0.74 21.04
CA LYS A 76 10.42 -1.21 20.48
C LYS A 76 9.22 -1.00 21.41
N ALA A 77 9.41 -1.17 22.72
CA ALA A 77 8.32 -1.03 23.69
C ALA A 77 7.85 0.45 23.84
N GLU A 78 8.79 1.38 23.88
CA GLU A 78 8.51 2.81 23.94
C GLU A 78 7.84 3.29 22.64
N ALA A 79 8.38 2.86 21.49
CA ALA A 79 7.82 3.17 20.19
C ALA A 79 6.39 2.63 20.03
N GLN A 80 6.13 1.40 20.49
CA GLN A 80 4.80 0.81 20.46
C GLN A 80 3.82 1.62 21.30
N LYS A 81 4.19 1.97 22.54
CA LYS A 81 3.36 2.78 23.44
C LYS A 81 3.04 4.15 22.85
N ALA A 82 4.05 4.83 22.28
CA ALA A 82 3.85 6.12 21.64
C ALA A 82 2.92 6.02 20.42
N LEU A 83 3.03 4.95 19.61
CA LEU A 83 2.13 4.69 18.49
C LEU A 83 0.69 4.39 18.95
N GLU A 84 0.51 3.63 20.03
CA GLU A 84 -0.82 3.35 20.62
C GLU A 84 -1.50 4.64 21.11
N GLU A 85 -0.76 5.54 21.73
CA GLU A 85 -1.25 6.86 22.12
C GLU A 85 -1.69 7.69 20.90
N VAL A 86 -0.89 7.72 19.83
CA VAL A 86 -1.25 8.41 18.58
C VAL A 86 -2.47 7.74 17.93
N ALA A 87 -2.52 6.42 17.88
CA ALA A 87 -3.62 5.66 17.27
C ALA A 87 -4.98 5.93 17.94
N SER A 88 -4.98 6.23 19.25
CA SER A 88 -6.20 6.46 20.03
C SER A 88 -6.63 7.92 20.14
N SER A 89 -5.71 8.86 20.10
CA SER A 89 -5.98 10.28 20.44
C SER A 89 -5.76 11.26 19.30
N ALA A 90 -5.10 10.87 18.22
CA ALA A 90 -4.75 11.76 17.11
C ALA A 90 -5.91 11.96 16.11
N PRO A 91 -5.87 13.03 15.30
CA PRO A 91 -6.72 13.16 14.12
C PRO A 91 -6.59 11.96 13.20
N SER A 92 -7.67 11.62 12.49
CA SER A 92 -7.83 10.37 11.71
C SER A 92 -6.62 9.97 10.85
N GLY A 93 -5.96 10.93 10.18
CA GLY A 93 -4.78 10.65 9.35
C GLY A 93 -3.59 10.09 10.14
N TYR A 94 -3.20 10.75 11.25
CA TYR A 94 -2.11 10.25 12.08
C TYR A 94 -2.49 8.99 12.86
N ALA A 95 -3.73 8.88 13.30
CA ALA A 95 -4.23 7.66 13.94
C ALA A 95 -4.14 6.45 12.99
N ALA A 96 -4.51 6.62 11.72
CA ALA A 96 -4.38 5.57 10.71
C ALA A 96 -2.92 5.19 10.44
N LEU A 97 -2.02 6.18 10.30
CA LEU A 97 -0.58 5.93 10.13
C LEU A 97 0.02 5.18 11.33
N ALA A 98 -0.38 5.53 12.55
CA ALA A 98 0.08 4.85 13.76
C ALA A 98 -0.41 3.39 13.79
N ARG A 99 -1.67 3.13 13.45
CA ARG A 99 -2.22 1.76 13.34
C ARG A 99 -1.54 0.95 12.24
N LEU A 100 -1.24 1.55 11.08
CA LEU A 100 -0.45 0.90 10.03
C LEU A 100 0.94 0.51 10.53
N ARG A 101 1.60 1.37 11.31
CA ARG A 101 2.91 1.08 11.92
C ARG A 101 2.83 -0.03 12.97
N LEU A 102 1.80 -0.04 13.82
CA LEU A 102 1.57 -1.12 14.79
C LEU A 102 1.33 -2.46 14.09
N ALA A 103 0.51 -2.49 13.05
CA ALA A 103 0.30 -3.70 12.25
C ALA A 103 1.59 -4.18 11.56
N ALA A 104 2.44 -3.25 11.09
CA ALA A 104 3.74 -3.60 10.54
C ALA A 104 4.68 -4.16 11.61
N ALA A 105 4.67 -3.62 12.84
CA ALA A 105 5.45 -4.13 13.95
C ALA A 105 5.00 -5.56 14.34
N ASP A 106 3.70 -5.84 14.34
CA ASP A 106 3.19 -7.20 14.57
C ASP A 106 3.66 -8.17 13.48
N ARG A 107 3.70 -7.73 12.22
CA ARG A 107 4.27 -8.52 11.11
C ARG A 107 5.74 -8.83 11.35
N GLU A 108 6.55 -7.84 11.74
CA GLU A 108 7.97 -7.99 12.02
C GLU A 108 8.22 -8.91 13.23
N ALA A 109 7.31 -8.90 14.20
CA ALA A 109 7.32 -9.82 15.35
C ALA A 109 6.85 -11.25 15.00
N GLY A 110 6.53 -11.55 13.74
CA GLY A 110 6.03 -12.85 13.29
C GLY A 110 4.58 -13.14 13.64
N LYS A 111 3.83 -12.17 14.16
CA LYS A 111 2.42 -12.29 14.51
C LYS A 111 1.53 -12.12 13.25
N THR A 112 1.74 -12.97 12.25
CA THR A 112 1.17 -12.82 10.90
C THR A 112 -0.35 -12.69 10.91
N ALA A 113 -1.04 -13.53 11.68
CA ALA A 113 -2.52 -13.51 11.73
C ALA A 113 -3.05 -12.20 12.37
N GLN A 114 -2.40 -11.72 13.42
CA GLN A 114 -2.76 -10.48 14.11
C GLN A 114 -2.51 -9.28 13.18
N ALA A 115 -1.35 -9.22 12.54
CA ALA A 115 -1.01 -8.18 11.58
C ALA A 115 -2.01 -8.14 10.40
N ALA A 116 -2.37 -9.30 9.84
CA ALA A 116 -3.34 -9.39 8.76
C ALA A 116 -4.72 -8.84 9.20
N ALA A 117 -5.21 -9.24 10.37
CA ALA A 117 -6.47 -8.73 10.91
C ALA A 117 -6.43 -7.22 11.19
N ALA A 118 -5.30 -6.69 11.68
CA ALA A 118 -5.12 -5.27 11.90
C ALA A 118 -5.16 -4.48 10.58
N PHE A 119 -4.47 -4.93 9.53
CA PHE A 119 -4.53 -4.32 8.20
C PHE A 119 -5.93 -4.40 7.60
N GLU A 120 -6.65 -5.53 7.76
CA GLU A 120 -8.04 -5.67 7.29
C GLU A 120 -8.99 -4.69 8.00
N ALA A 121 -8.80 -4.46 9.30
CA ALA A 121 -9.59 -3.49 10.05
C ALA A 121 -9.37 -2.06 9.56
N ILE A 122 -8.11 -1.69 9.32
CA ILE A 122 -7.73 -0.36 8.78
C ILE A 122 -8.33 -0.17 7.38
N ALA A 123 -8.25 -1.18 6.50
CA ALA A 123 -8.78 -1.11 5.14
C ALA A 123 -10.30 -0.85 5.08
N LYS A 124 -11.04 -1.26 6.13
CA LYS A 124 -12.50 -1.09 6.22
C LYS A 124 -12.94 0.17 6.95
N GLU A 125 -12.00 1.00 7.39
CA GLU A 125 -12.30 2.18 8.18
C GLU A 125 -12.99 3.27 7.33
N SER A 126 -14.15 3.73 7.79
CA SER A 126 -14.89 4.79 7.11
C SER A 126 -14.16 6.12 7.18
N GLY A 127 -14.05 6.83 6.05
CA GLY A 127 -13.40 8.15 5.98
C GLY A 127 -11.88 8.11 5.96
N LEU A 128 -11.26 6.94 5.87
CA LEU A 128 -9.84 6.82 5.57
C LEU A 128 -9.55 7.23 4.13
N ASP A 129 -8.39 7.83 3.90
CA ASP A 129 -7.91 8.09 2.55
C ASP A 129 -7.87 6.78 1.73
N PRO A 130 -8.48 6.74 0.54
CA PRO A 130 -8.54 5.52 -0.28
C PRO A 130 -7.17 4.91 -0.56
N LEU A 131 -6.12 5.74 -0.73
CA LEU A 131 -4.77 5.24 -0.97
C LEU A 131 -4.21 4.46 0.23
N LEU A 132 -4.52 4.91 1.46
CA LEU A 132 -4.13 4.21 2.68
C LEU A 132 -4.98 2.95 2.93
N ALA A 133 -6.26 2.99 2.61
CA ALA A 133 -7.16 1.83 2.69
C ALA A 133 -6.69 0.73 1.73
N ASP A 134 -6.40 1.09 0.49
CA ASP A 134 -5.88 0.18 -0.54
C ASP A 134 -4.52 -0.41 -0.14
N TYR A 135 -3.63 0.41 0.44
CA TYR A 135 -2.35 -0.06 0.97
C TYR A 135 -2.56 -1.10 2.08
N ALA A 136 -3.46 -0.83 3.02
CA ALA A 136 -3.78 -1.77 4.10
C ALA A 136 -4.37 -3.08 3.54
N GLN A 137 -5.27 -2.99 2.56
CA GLN A 137 -5.83 -4.15 1.86
C GLN A 137 -4.73 -4.99 1.20
N LEU A 138 -3.78 -4.35 0.51
CA LEU A 138 -2.66 -5.01 -0.13
C LEU A 138 -1.75 -5.72 0.88
N GLN A 139 -1.44 -5.07 2.01
CA GLN A 139 -0.64 -5.67 3.09
C GLN A 139 -1.35 -6.88 3.72
N ALA A 140 -2.65 -6.78 3.96
CA ALA A 140 -3.45 -7.90 4.46
C ALA A 140 -3.45 -9.07 3.47
N ALA A 141 -3.65 -8.80 2.18
CA ALA A 141 -3.61 -9.83 1.14
C ALA A 141 -2.23 -10.53 1.06
N MET A 142 -1.14 -9.76 1.16
CA MET A 142 0.21 -10.31 1.18
C MET A 142 0.43 -11.26 2.37
N LEU A 143 -0.04 -10.91 3.56
CA LEU A 143 0.06 -11.76 4.76
C LEU A 143 -0.84 -13.00 4.71
N ARG A 144 -1.92 -12.94 3.91
CA ARG A 144 -2.84 -14.06 3.68
C ARG A 144 -2.43 -14.96 2.53
N LEU A 145 -1.41 -14.62 1.75
CA LEU A 145 -1.02 -15.35 0.53
C LEU A 145 -0.87 -16.84 0.78
N ASP A 146 -0.28 -17.24 1.91
CA ASP A 146 -0.03 -18.64 2.22
C ASP A 146 -1.26 -19.39 2.74
N SER A 147 -2.26 -18.71 3.29
CA SER A 147 -3.43 -19.31 3.92
C SER A 147 -4.71 -19.16 3.12
N ALA A 148 -4.85 -18.10 2.31
CA ALA A 148 -6.05 -17.81 1.56
C ALA A 148 -6.21 -18.70 0.32
N SER A 149 -7.46 -18.95 -0.05
CA SER A 149 -7.80 -19.59 -1.32
C SER A 149 -7.62 -18.62 -2.50
N TRP A 150 -7.53 -19.18 -3.72
CA TRP A 150 -7.49 -18.37 -4.95
C TRP A 150 -8.68 -17.40 -5.05
N THR A 151 -9.90 -17.89 -4.82
CA THR A 151 -11.11 -17.07 -4.90
C THR A 151 -11.08 -15.93 -3.88
N GLU A 152 -10.60 -16.21 -2.68
CA GLU A 152 -10.45 -15.15 -1.66
C GLU A 152 -9.44 -14.10 -2.09
N MET A 153 -8.29 -14.50 -2.64
CA MET A 153 -7.28 -13.57 -3.15
C MET A 153 -7.80 -12.74 -4.32
N GLN A 154 -8.57 -13.34 -5.25
CA GLN A 154 -9.23 -12.60 -6.31
C GLN A 154 -10.18 -11.53 -5.76
N ASN A 155 -11.06 -11.89 -4.83
CA ASN A 155 -12.02 -10.95 -4.23
C ASN A 155 -11.33 -9.79 -3.51
N ARG A 156 -10.17 -10.03 -2.92
CA ARG A 156 -9.39 -9.01 -2.21
C ARG A 156 -8.62 -8.09 -3.14
N LEU A 157 -8.17 -8.55 -4.29
CA LEU A 157 -7.17 -7.88 -5.10
C LEU A 157 -7.69 -7.37 -6.45
N ASN A 158 -8.86 -7.81 -6.94
CA ASN A 158 -9.35 -7.44 -8.27
C ASN A 158 -9.47 -5.91 -8.45
N ASP A 159 -10.05 -5.22 -7.46
CA ASP A 159 -10.21 -3.76 -7.51
C ASP A 159 -8.86 -3.04 -7.45
N LEU A 160 -7.92 -3.57 -6.66
CA LEU A 160 -6.55 -3.07 -6.58
C LEU A 160 -5.75 -3.33 -7.86
N ALA A 161 -6.08 -4.37 -8.63
CA ALA A 161 -5.43 -4.71 -9.89
C ALA A 161 -5.96 -3.93 -11.10
N ALA A 162 -7.02 -3.10 -10.92
CA ALA A 162 -7.59 -2.27 -11.97
C ALA A 162 -6.58 -1.25 -12.52
N GLU A 163 -6.71 -0.88 -13.80
CA GLU A 163 -5.76 0.03 -14.48
C GLU A 163 -5.62 1.41 -13.81
N SER A 164 -6.71 1.90 -13.21
CA SER A 164 -6.74 3.20 -12.53
C SER A 164 -6.14 3.18 -11.13
N ASN A 165 -5.91 1.99 -10.54
CA ASN A 165 -5.46 1.89 -9.16
C ASN A 165 -3.93 2.06 -9.07
N PRO A 166 -3.40 2.92 -8.17
CA PRO A 166 -1.96 3.09 -7.98
C PRO A 166 -1.23 1.81 -7.56
N TRP A 167 -1.92 0.90 -6.85
CA TRP A 167 -1.36 -0.36 -6.35
C TRP A 167 -1.44 -1.53 -7.35
N ARG A 168 -1.94 -1.30 -8.59
CA ARG A 168 -2.20 -2.34 -9.59
C ARG A 168 -1.03 -3.28 -9.85
N PHE A 169 0.18 -2.78 -9.84
CA PHE A 169 1.36 -3.61 -10.10
C PHE A 169 1.61 -4.62 -8.99
N SER A 170 1.55 -4.19 -7.73
CA SER A 170 1.70 -5.06 -6.57
C SER A 170 0.52 -6.04 -6.44
N ALA A 171 -0.69 -5.58 -6.73
CA ALA A 171 -1.88 -6.42 -6.71
C ALA A 171 -1.83 -7.52 -7.77
N ARG A 172 -1.41 -7.20 -9.01
CA ARG A 172 -1.22 -8.18 -10.08
C ARG A 172 -0.11 -9.17 -9.77
N GLU A 173 0.97 -8.73 -9.15
CA GLU A 173 2.04 -9.63 -8.68
C GLU A 173 1.49 -10.63 -7.65
N LEU A 174 0.75 -10.16 -6.64
CA LEU A 174 0.14 -11.04 -5.63
C LEU A 174 -0.91 -11.98 -6.23
N LEU A 175 -1.71 -11.53 -7.21
CA LEU A 175 -2.62 -12.39 -7.94
C LEU A 175 -1.87 -13.47 -8.72
N GLY A 176 -0.78 -13.13 -9.39
CA GLY A 176 0.07 -14.09 -10.08
C GLY A 176 0.63 -15.15 -9.13
N LEU A 177 1.15 -14.75 -7.97
CA LEU A 177 1.65 -15.66 -6.93
C LEU A 177 0.55 -16.54 -6.34
N ALA A 178 -0.63 -15.98 -6.08
CA ALA A 178 -1.77 -16.72 -5.55
C ALA A 178 -2.29 -17.75 -6.58
N ALA A 179 -2.33 -17.40 -7.86
CA ALA A 179 -2.71 -18.31 -8.94
C ALA A 179 -1.72 -19.45 -9.07
N GLN A 180 -0.41 -19.16 -9.05
CA GLN A 180 0.63 -20.17 -9.09
C GLN A 180 0.51 -21.14 -7.90
N LYS A 181 0.36 -20.63 -6.68
CA LYS A 181 0.14 -21.45 -5.49
C LYS A 181 -1.07 -22.37 -5.61
N ALA A 182 -2.13 -21.90 -6.25
CA ALA A 182 -3.37 -22.65 -6.49
C ALA A 182 -3.27 -23.62 -7.69
N GLY A 183 -2.10 -23.75 -8.34
CA GLY A 183 -1.91 -24.56 -9.54
C GLY A 183 -2.59 -24.01 -10.80
N LYS A 184 -2.99 -22.73 -10.78
CA LYS A 184 -3.64 -22.04 -11.90
C LYS A 184 -2.59 -21.34 -12.77
N THR A 185 -1.86 -22.16 -13.54
CA THR A 185 -0.68 -21.72 -14.30
C THR A 185 -1.02 -20.65 -15.34
N ASP A 186 -2.16 -20.80 -16.05
CA ASP A 186 -2.57 -19.85 -17.08
C ASP A 186 -2.93 -18.47 -16.50
N GLU A 187 -3.63 -18.44 -15.36
CA GLU A 187 -3.94 -17.23 -14.66
C GLU A 187 -2.67 -16.55 -14.11
N ALA A 188 -1.76 -17.33 -13.54
CA ALA A 188 -0.47 -16.81 -13.07
C ALA A 188 0.32 -16.20 -14.22
N ARG A 189 0.43 -16.89 -15.35
CA ARG A 189 1.07 -16.41 -16.58
C ARG A 189 0.44 -15.10 -17.05
N THR A 190 -0.87 -15.05 -17.10
CA THR A 190 -1.61 -13.86 -17.52
C THR A 190 -1.26 -12.64 -16.67
N GLN A 191 -1.21 -12.78 -15.34
CA GLN A 191 -0.89 -11.67 -14.44
C GLN A 191 0.56 -11.20 -14.63
N PHE A 192 1.52 -12.10 -14.72
CA PHE A 192 2.93 -11.74 -14.93
C PHE A 192 3.18 -11.13 -16.31
N GLN A 193 2.50 -11.62 -17.36
CA GLN A 193 2.60 -11.01 -18.70
C GLN A 193 2.03 -9.60 -18.74
N ARG A 194 0.91 -9.32 -18.05
CA ARG A 194 0.36 -7.96 -17.91
C ARG A 194 1.38 -7.01 -17.25
N LEU A 195 2.10 -7.49 -16.24
CA LEU A 195 3.17 -6.70 -15.62
C LEU A 195 4.31 -6.38 -16.58
N LEU A 196 4.69 -7.30 -17.46
CA LEU A 196 5.78 -7.08 -18.41
C LEU A 196 5.36 -6.24 -19.62
N SER A 197 4.09 -6.25 -19.99
CA SER A 197 3.56 -5.45 -21.10
C SER A 197 3.33 -3.98 -20.75
N ASP A 198 3.12 -3.65 -19.47
CA ASP A 198 2.94 -2.27 -19.01
C ASP A 198 4.29 -1.58 -18.81
N ARG A 199 4.53 -0.51 -19.59
CA ARG A 199 5.79 0.27 -19.54
C ARG A 199 6.00 0.98 -18.20
N ASN A 200 4.94 1.20 -17.43
CA ASN A 200 5.00 1.87 -16.14
C ASN A 200 5.26 0.89 -14.98
N THR A 201 5.42 -0.40 -15.26
CA THR A 201 5.73 -1.39 -14.22
C THR A 201 7.10 -1.07 -13.59
N PRO A 202 7.17 -0.94 -12.26
CA PRO A 202 8.43 -0.71 -11.56
C PRO A 202 9.45 -1.81 -11.91
N PRO A 203 10.73 -1.45 -12.17
CA PRO A 203 11.74 -2.42 -12.60
C PRO A 203 11.90 -3.62 -11.66
N SER A 204 11.74 -3.41 -10.35
CA SER A 204 11.80 -4.48 -9.35
C SER A 204 10.66 -5.50 -9.51
N ILE A 205 9.44 -5.04 -9.75
CA ILE A 205 8.27 -5.91 -9.98
C ILE A 205 8.42 -6.62 -11.35
N GLY A 206 8.82 -5.89 -12.39
CA GLY A 206 9.07 -6.47 -13.71
C GLY A 206 10.17 -7.53 -13.69
N GLY A 207 11.23 -7.32 -12.89
CA GLY A 207 12.29 -8.32 -12.69
C GLY A 207 11.75 -9.62 -12.08
N ARG A 208 10.97 -9.52 -10.99
CA ARG A 208 10.36 -10.70 -10.37
C ARG A 208 9.35 -11.39 -11.29
N ALA A 209 8.53 -10.64 -12.03
CA ALA A 209 7.60 -11.21 -13.00
C ALA A 209 8.29 -12.04 -14.09
N ARG A 210 9.48 -11.60 -14.59
CA ARG A 210 10.27 -12.38 -15.55
C ARG A 210 10.74 -13.71 -14.96
N VAL A 211 11.26 -13.67 -13.72
CA VAL A 211 11.70 -14.89 -13.03
C VAL A 211 10.52 -15.86 -12.85
N MET A 212 9.37 -15.37 -12.41
CA MET A 212 8.18 -16.20 -12.22
C MET A 212 7.70 -16.82 -13.54
N LEU A 213 7.68 -16.08 -14.66
CA LEU A 213 7.34 -16.62 -15.97
C LEU A 213 8.32 -17.68 -16.44
N ALA A 214 9.62 -17.50 -16.21
CA ALA A 214 10.63 -18.51 -16.55
C ALA A 214 10.40 -19.80 -15.76
N MET A 215 10.15 -19.71 -14.45
CA MET A 215 9.83 -20.85 -13.60
C MET A 215 8.56 -21.60 -14.05
N LEU A 216 7.51 -20.85 -14.42
CA LEU A 216 6.28 -21.48 -14.94
C LEU A 216 6.53 -22.23 -16.25
N THR A 217 7.34 -21.67 -17.15
CA THR A 217 7.69 -22.28 -18.43
C THR A 217 8.54 -23.54 -18.22
N GLU A 218 9.51 -23.48 -17.33
CA GLU A 218 10.36 -24.63 -16.98
C GLU A 218 9.54 -25.79 -16.38
N ALA A 219 8.62 -25.47 -15.46
CA ALA A 219 7.72 -26.47 -14.86
C ALA A 219 6.82 -27.15 -15.90
N GLU A 220 6.32 -26.40 -16.87
CA GLU A 220 5.54 -26.96 -17.98
C GLU A 220 6.37 -27.88 -18.88
N LEU A 221 7.58 -27.46 -19.26
CA LEU A 221 8.50 -28.27 -20.05
C LEU A 221 8.86 -29.56 -19.32
N ALA A 222 9.14 -29.49 -18.02
CA ALA A 222 9.43 -30.65 -17.20
C ALA A 222 8.23 -31.62 -17.12
N SER A 223 7.01 -31.09 -17.04
CA SER A 223 5.79 -31.90 -17.03
C SER A 223 5.40 -32.47 -18.41
N ALA A 224 5.77 -31.76 -19.49
CA ALA A 224 5.51 -32.14 -20.86
C ALA A 224 6.54 -33.15 -21.41
N THR A 225 7.73 -33.24 -20.79
CA THR A 225 8.71 -34.24 -21.18
C THR A 225 8.33 -35.56 -20.52
N PRO A 226 7.78 -36.56 -21.27
CA PRO A 226 7.59 -37.89 -20.71
C PRO A 226 8.97 -38.39 -20.29
N ALA A 227 9.10 -38.97 -19.11
CA ALA A 227 10.32 -39.64 -18.71
C ALA A 227 10.82 -40.43 -19.88
N ALA A 228 11.86 -39.93 -20.56
CA ALA A 228 12.46 -40.61 -21.68
C ALA A 228 12.78 -42.02 -21.17
N ALA A 229 12.02 -42.96 -21.67
CA ALA A 229 12.14 -44.40 -21.42
C ALA A 229 13.62 -44.73 -21.34
N GLY A 230 13.96 -45.49 -20.33
CA GLY A 230 15.31 -45.88 -20.00
C GLY A 230 16.19 -46.10 -21.21
N VAL A 231 17.21 -45.31 -21.32
CA VAL A 231 18.37 -45.72 -22.10
C VAL A 231 18.87 -46.96 -21.40
N PRO A 232 18.81 -48.17 -22.03
CA PRO A 232 19.39 -49.35 -21.42
C PRO A 232 20.88 -49.06 -21.24
N ALA A 233 21.35 -49.25 -20.00
CA ALA A 233 22.75 -49.12 -19.70
C ALA A 233 23.56 -49.93 -20.71
N PRO A 234 24.69 -49.42 -21.29
CA PRO A 234 25.52 -50.21 -22.14
C PRO A 234 26.01 -51.41 -21.35
N GLU A 235 25.64 -52.62 -21.82
CA GLU A 235 26.09 -53.92 -21.33
C GLU A 235 27.63 -53.93 -21.34
N GLN A 236 28.24 -53.74 -20.18
CA GLN A 236 29.70 -53.98 -20.02
C GLN A 236 29.95 -55.46 -20.21
N LYS A 237 30.39 -55.87 -21.42
CA LYS A 237 31.01 -57.14 -21.66
C LYS A 237 32.19 -57.28 -20.72
N ALA A 238 32.11 -58.24 -19.82
CA ALA A 238 33.22 -58.69 -19.00
C ALA A 238 34.36 -59.21 -19.91
N PRO A 239 35.61 -58.83 -19.68
CA PRO A 239 36.72 -59.48 -20.34
C PRO A 239 37.01 -60.84 -19.68
N ALA A 240 37.18 -61.83 -20.51
CA ALA A 240 37.53 -63.19 -20.15
C ALA A 240 38.85 -63.33 -19.40
N ASP A 241 38.81 -64.26 -18.49
CA ASP A 241 39.89 -64.82 -17.68
C ASP A 241 41.06 -65.35 -18.56
N GLU A 242 42.30 -64.91 -18.29
CA GLU A 242 43.51 -65.67 -18.56
C GLU A 242 44.63 -65.37 -17.52
N GLY A 243 44.88 -66.42 -16.73
CA GLY A 243 46.25 -66.96 -16.49
C GLY A 243 47.12 -66.34 -15.41
N LYS A 244 47.06 -66.97 -14.25
CA LYS A 244 48.18 -67.42 -13.39
C LYS A 244 49.54 -66.70 -13.51
N ALA A 245 49.99 -66.07 -12.40
CA ALA A 245 51.23 -66.46 -11.69
C ALA A 245 51.46 -65.66 -10.37
N LYS A 246 51.57 -66.39 -9.30
CA LYS A 246 52.24 -66.03 -8.02
C LYS A 246 53.73 -66.38 -8.16
N PRO A 247 54.70 -66.08 -7.24
CA PRO A 247 54.66 -65.21 -6.05
C PRO A 247 55.97 -64.34 -5.86
N LYS A 248 56.06 -63.42 -4.95
CA LYS A 248 57.06 -63.44 -3.86
C LYS A 248 57.00 -62.17 -2.98
N ALA A 249 57.04 -62.53 -1.71
CA ALA A 249 57.11 -61.65 -0.58
C ALA A 249 58.36 -60.75 -0.50
N LYS A 250 58.23 -59.60 0.11
CA LYS A 250 59.11 -59.09 1.15
C LYS A 250 58.56 -57.81 1.83
N ALA A 251 58.26 -57.96 3.07
CA ALA A 251 58.24 -56.85 4.03
C ALA A 251 59.71 -56.74 4.62
N PRO A 252 60.03 -55.84 5.55
CA PRO A 252 59.46 -54.56 6.08
C PRO A 252 60.56 -53.52 6.26
N ALA A 253 60.22 -52.32 6.75
CA ALA A 253 60.94 -51.57 7.81
C ALA A 253 60.53 -50.07 7.75
N LYS A 254 59.84 -49.62 8.79
CA LYS A 254 60.36 -48.76 9.93
C LYS A 254 60.85 -47.39 9.51
N ALA A 255 60.14 -46.43 9.97
CA ALA A 255 60.27 -45.61 11.15
C ALA A 255 60.76 -44.16 10.89
N SER A 256 60.08 -43.27 11.54
CA SER A 256 60.53 -42.09 12.24
C SER A 256 61.01 -40.84 11.43
N LYS A 257 60.32 -39.79 11.50
CA LYS A 257 60.41 -38.73 12.52
C LYS A 257 59.22 -37.80 12.36
#